data_737c8b1939f773e064e70d14549082ee
#
_entry.id   737c8b1939f773e064e70d14549082ee
#
_cell.length_a   1.000
_cell.length_b   1.000
_cell.length_c   1.000
_cell.angle_alpha   90.00
_cell.angle_beta   90.00
_cell.angle_gamma   90.00
#
_symmetry.space_group_name_H-M   'P 1'
#
loop_
_entity.id
_entity.type
_entity.pdbx_description
1 polymer ?
#
loop_
_entity_poly.entity_id
_entity_poly.type
_entity_poly.pdbx_seq_one_letter_code
_entity_poly.pdbx_strand_id
1 'polypeptide(L)'
;EGVNQGIRNATGLYYKVVDSEDWLDNDALKKVLARLTTLVARGTAPDMMICNYVYEHVEDNTTLTVRYTNVFPQNRLFNWTHVGHFRPDQNILMHSVMYRTEVLRKCGMVLPKHTFYVDNIFVYQPLPYVKSMYYMDLDLYRYFIGRADQSVNESIMVKRVDQQLRVTRHMIDCQDLDELKDQRRLRSYMVHYLSVMMAVSDIFLLLDGSDEAKAKRTGLWQYLKDHVSTGVYRAVRYNLGGLTDLKFPGGDKL
;
A
#
# COMPACT_ATOMS: atom_id res chain seq x y z
N GLU A 1 -8.43 -9.94 -11.24
CA GLU A 1 -9.43 -9.54 -12.25
C GLU A 1 -10.63 -8.83 -11.61
N GLY A 2 -11.15 -9.30 -10.46
CA GLY A 2 -12.31 -8.71 -9.80
C GLY A 2 -12.20 -7.21 -9.56
N VAL A 3 -11.08 -6.72 -9.02
CA VAL A 3 -10.86 -5.29 -8.79
C VAL A 3 -10.87 -4.49 -10.10
N ASN A 4 -10.23 -5.00 -11.16
CA ASN A 4 -10.24 -4.34 -12.48
C ASN A 4 -11.66 -4.21 -13.04
N GLN A 5 -12.48 -5.27 -12.93
CA GLN A 5 -13.89 -5.25 -13.35
C GLN A 5 -14.69 -4.28 -12.48
N GLY A 6 -14.46 -4.31 -11.16
CA GLY A 6 -15.10 -3.38 -10.23
C GLY A 6 -14.86 -1.93 -10.60
N ILE A 7 -13.61 -1.54 -10.87
CA ILE A 7 -13.28 -0.15 -11.25
C ILE A 7 -13.95 0.23 -12.57
N ARG A 8 -13.96 -0.66 -13.56
CA ARG A 8 -14.60 -0.40 -14.87
C ARG A 8 -16.11 -0.18 -14.77
N ASN A 9 -16.76 -0.96 -13.91
CA ASN A 9 -18.23 -0.96 -13.81
C ASN A 9 -18.77 -0.09 -12.66
N ALA A 10 -17.91 0.46 -11.79
CA ALA A 10 -18.33 1.29 -10.68
C ALA A 10 -19.07 2.55 -11.17
N THR A 11 -20.25 2.81 -10.60
CA THR A 11 -21.04 4.03 -10.84
C THR A 11 -21.00 5.00 -9.65
N GLY A 12 -20.50 4.52 -8.49
CA GLY A 12 -20.37 5.32 -7.28
C GLY A 12 -19.23 6.33 -7.38
N LEU A 13 -19.36 7.41 -6.62
CA LEU A 13 -18.35 8.48 -6.55
C LEU A 13 -17.04 8.00 -5.91
N TYR A 14 -17.13 7.08 -4.95
CA TYR A 14 -15.99 6.46 -4.26
C TYR A 14 -15.96 4.96 -4.47
N TYR A 15 -14.76 4.43 -4.47
CA TYR A 15 -14.48 3.02 -4.64
C TYR A 15 -13.68 2.48 -3.45
N LYS A 16 -14.16 1.39 -2.86
CA LYS A 16 -13.50 0.66 -1.77
C LYS A 16 -13.41 -0.81 -2.13
N VAL A 17 -12.24 -1.40 -1.96
CA VAL A 17 -12.06 -2.85 -2.00
C VAL A 17 -12.31 -3.43 -0.61
N VAL A 18 -13.10 -4.49 -0.56
CA VAL A 18 -13.28 -5.32 0.64
C VAL A 18 -13.11 -6.76 0.20
N ASP A 19 -12.16 -7.47 0.81
CA ASP A 19 -11.90 -8.86 0.50
C ASP A 19 -13.02 -9.76 1.06
N SER A 20 -13.18 -10.95 0.49
CA SER A 20 -14.35 -11.80 0.76
C SER A 20 -14.45 -12.31 2.19
N GLU A 21 -13.32 -12.43 2.88
CA GLU A 21 -13.21 -12.85 4.28
C GLU A 21 -13.23 -11.69 5.28
N ASP A 22 -13.12 -10.46 4.80
CA ASP A 22 -13.04 -9.26 5.61
C ASP A 22 -14.39 -8.55 5.72
N TRP A 23 -14.48 -7.56 6.61
CA TRP A 23 -15.70 -6.76 6.75
C TRP A 23 -15.42 -5.31 7.15
N LEU A 24 -16.44 -4.49 7.07
CA LEU A 24 -16.40 -3.11 7.54
C LEU A 24 -17.22 -2.98 8.84
N ASP A 25 -16.69 -2.23 9.79
CA ASP A 25 -17.45 -1.84 10.98
C ASP A 25 -18.60 -0.94 10.59
N ASN A 26 -19.82 -1.33 10.95
CA ASN A 26 -21.05 -0.66 10.51
C ASN A 26 -21.17 0.78 11.07
N ASP A 27 -20.77 1.01 12.31
CA ASP A 27 -20.89 2.35 12.92
C ASP A 27 -19.82 3.29 12.37
N ALA A 28 -18.60 2.79 12.18
CA ALA A 28 -17.54 3.54 11.50
C ALA A 28 -17.96 3.87 10.06
N LEU A 29 -18.52 2.91 9.31
CA LEU A 29 -18.99 3.12 7.94
C LEU A 29 -20.07 4.22 7.87
N LYS A 30 -21.07 4.20 8.76
CA LYS A 30 -22.11 5.25 8.83
C LYS A 30 -21.50 6.63 9.02
N LYS A 31 -20.51 6.77 9.92
CA LYS A 31 -19.81 8.04 10.18
C LYS A 31 -19.02 8.51 8.95
N VAL A 32 -18.33 7.61 8.27
CA VAL A 32 -17.59 7.92 7.04
C VAL A 32 -18.52 8.37 5.93
N LEU A 33 -19.62 7.65 5.70
CA LEU A 33 -20.59 8.01 4.66
C LEU A 33 -21.27 9.36 4.96
N ALA A 34 -21.62 9.62 6.21
CA ALA A 34 -22.18 10.92 6.62
C ALA A 34 -21.18 12.06 6.35
N ARG A 35 -19.90 11.86 6.67
CA ARG A 35 -18.85 12.84 6.40
C ARG A 35 -18.65 13.07 4.91
N LEU A 36 -18.56 12.01 4.11
CA LEU A 36 -18.43 12.10 2.66
C LEU A 36 -19.62 12.83 2.03
N THR A 37 -20.84 12.53 2.47
CA THR A 37 -22.05 13.23 2.00
C THR A 37 -21.96 14.73 2.24
N THR A 38 -21.52 15.15 3.43
CA THR A 38 -21.29 16.57 3.75
C THR A 38 -20.22 17.21 2.87
N LEU A 39 -19.09 16.54 2.70
CA LEU A 39 -17.98 17.05 1.88
C LEU A 39 -18.36 17.19 0.41
N VAL A 40 -19.08 16.20 -0.14
CA VAL A 40 -19.59 16.23 -1.51
C VAL A 40 -20.59 17.39 -1.70
N ALA A 41 -21.53 17.56 -0.77
CA ALA A 41 -22.51 18.65 -0.82
C ALA A 41 -21.86 20.04 -0.78
N ARG A 42 -20.71 20.17 -0.13
CA ARG A 42 -19.93 21.42 -0.09
C ARG A 42 -18.99 21.62 -1.29
N GLY A 43 -18.95 20.67 -2.23
CA GLY A 43 -18.03 20.71 -3.37
C GLY A 43 -16.56 20.47 -2.99
N THR A 44 -16.31 19.85 -1.85
CA THR A 44 -14.97 19.59 -1.29
C THR A 44 -14.67 18.10 -1.11
N ALA A 45 -15.20 17.27 -2.01
CA ALA A 45 -14.98 15.83 -1.99
C ALA A 45 -13.47 15.50 -2.14
N PRO A 46 -12.84 14.80 -1.17
CA PRO A 46 -11.43 14.43 -1.27
C PRO A 46 -11.20 13.39 -2.36
N ASP A 47 -10.01 13.39 -2.95
CA ASP A 47 -9.60 12.36 -3.91
C ASP A 47 -9.36 11.01 -3.23
N MET A 48 -8.91 11.05 -1.97
CA MET A 48 -8.68 9.87 -1.14
C MET A 48 -9.18 10.09 0.29
N MET A 49 -10.06 9.22 0.75
CA MET A 49 -10.46 9.11 2.15
C MET A 49 -9.66 8.01 2.81
N ILE A 50 -9.16 8.25 4.02
CA ILE A 50 -8.33 7.31 4.78
C ILE A 50 -8.99 7.04 6.13
N CYS A 51 -9.03 5.77 6.52
CA CYS A 51 -9.40 5.32 7.87
C CYS A 51 -8.38 4.29 8.38
N ASN A 52 -8.49 3.92 9.64
CA ASN A 52 -7.71 2.84 10.21
C ASN A 52 -8.21 1.48 9.71
N TYR A 53 -7.39 0.47 9.91
CA TYR A 53 -7.81 -0.93 9.81
C TYR A 53 -7.32 -1.72 11.02
N VAL A 54 -7.98 -2.85 11.28
CA VAL A 54 -7.75 -3.69 12.46
C VAL A 54 -7.46 -5.11 11.99
N TYR A 55 -6.36 -5.67 12.44
CA TYR A 55 -6.11 -7.10 12.34
C TYR A 55 -6.91 -7.83 13.41
N GLU A 56 -7.80 -8.72 12.97
CA GLU A 56 -8.63 -9.56 13.84
C GLU A 56 -8.03 -10.97 13.90
N HIS A 57 -7.27 -11.23 14.96
CA HIS A 57 -6.68 -12.55 15.23
C HIS A 57 -7.72 -13.44 15.91
N VAL A 58 -8.41 -14.27 15.15
CA VAL A 58 -9.55 -15.06 15.64
C VAL A 58 -9.11 -16.22 16.53
N GLU A 59 -7.92 -16.77 16.31
CA GLU A 59 -7.41 -17.91 17.10
C GLU A 59 -7.18 -17.58 18.59
N ASP A 60 -6.68 -16.39 18.87
CA ASP A 60 -6.39 -15.93 20.24
C ASP A 60 -7.31 -14.79 20.71
N ASN A 61 -8.27 -14.41 19.88
CA ASN A 61 -9.22 -13.32 20.12
C ASN A 61 -8.56 -11.98 20.46
N THR A 62 -7.44 -11.69 19.79
CA THR A 62 -6.73 -10.42 19.91
C THR A 62 -6.90 -9.53 18.69
N THR A 63 -6.72 -8.24 18.86
CA THR A 63 -6.79 -7.26 17.78
C THR A 63 -5.59 -6.35 17.77
N LEU A 64 -5.16 -5.93 16.58
CA LEU A 64 -4.11 -4.93 16.40
C LEU A 64 -4.62 -3.84 15.44
N THR A 65 -4.79 -2.63 15.96
CA THR A 65 -5.21 -1.48 15.14
C THR A 65 -4.02 -0.78 14.51
N VAL A 66 -4.09 -0.56 13.20
CA VAL A 66 -3.14 0.29 12.47
C VAL A 66 -3.76 1.66 12.24
N ARG A 67 -3.11 2.67 12.82
CA ARG A 67 -3.54 4.08 12.81
C ARG A 67 -2.54 4.95 12.07
N TYR A 68 -3.04 6.08 11.55
CA TYR A 68 -2.23 7.05 10.81
C TYR A 68 -2.21 8.43 11.48
N THR A 69 -2.53 8.51 12.77
CA THR A 69 -2.58 9.76 13.54
C THR A 69 -1.24 10.48 13.62
N ASN A 70 -0.13 9.75 13.42
CA ASN A 70 1.22 10.31 13.40
C ASN A 70 1.60 10.95 12.04
N VAL A 71 0.87 10.67 10.97
CA VAL A 71 1.22 11.13 9.61
C VAL A 71 0.14 12.00 8.96
N PHE A 72 -1.14 11.83 9.31
CA PHE A 72 -2.25 12.56 8.69
C PHE A 72 -2.95 13.50 9.66
N PRO A 73 -3.26 14.74 9.22
CA PRO A 73 -4.20 15.60 9.92
C PRO A 73 -5.58 14.94 9.99
N GLN A 74 -6.28 15.08 11.13
CA GLN A 74 -7.58 14.45 11.35
C GLN A 74 -8.72 15.43 11.05
N ASN A 75 -9.81 14.90 10.48
CA ASN A 75 -11.09 15.57 10.31
C ASN A 75 -11.03 16.90 9.55
N ARG A 76 -10.09 17.04 8.64
CA ARG A 76 -9.96 18.19 7.72
C ARG A 76 -9.40 17.75 6.37
N LEU A 77 -9.67 18.54 5.34
CA LEU A 77 -9.00 18.37 4.04
C LEU A 77 -7.52 18.73 4.18
N PHE A 78 -6.68 17.94 3.53
CA PHE A 78 -5.24 18.19 3.45
C PHE A 78 -4.67 17.68 2.13
N ASN A 79 -3.44 18.05 1.85
CA ASN A 79 -2.68 17.56 0.70
C ASN A 79 -1.33 16.98 1.17
N TRP A 80 -0.50 16.54 0.25
CA TRP A 80 0.79 15.93 0.58
C TRP A 80 1.73 16.82 1.39
N THR A 81 1.63 18.14 1.29
CA THR A 81 2.48 19.06 2.08
C THR A 81 2.22 18.98 3.58
N HIS A 82 1.05 18.50 4.00
CA HIS A 82 0.65 18.33 5.40
C HIS A 82 0.93 16.93 5.96
N VAL A 83 1.39 16.00 5.10
CA VAL A 83 1.66 14.61 5.50
C VAL A 83 2.95 14.54 6.32
N GLY A 84 2.91 13.85 7.45
CA GLY A 84 4.06 13.62 8.32
C GLY A 84 5.02 12.56 7.76
N HIS A 85 6.00 12.19 8.58
CA HIS A 85 6.94 11.12 8.24
C HIS A 85 6.39 9.76 8.65
N PHE A 86 6.36 8.83 7.72
CA PHE A 86 6.02 7.44 8.00
C PHE A 86 7.16 6.75 8.74
N ARG A 87 6.81 5.89 9.69
CA ARG A 87 7.79 4.97 10.28
C ARG A 87 8.27 3.97 9.21
N PRO A 88 9.46 3.37 9.40
CA PRO A 88 9.98 2.38 8.44
C PRO A 88 9.04 1.20 8.19
N ASP A 89 8.28 0.79 9.21
CA ASP A 89 7.30 -0.30 9.19
C ASP A 89 5.88 0.12 8.79
N GLN A 90 5.67 1.38 8.42
CA GLN A 90 4.34 1.96 8.21
C GLN A 90 4.12 2.33 6.75
N ASN A 91 3.05 1.81 6.17
CA ASN A 91 2.56 2.13 4.83
C ASN A 91 1.06 2.39 4.83
N ILE A 92 0.59 3.10 3.82
CA ILE A 92 -0.82 3.12 3.46
C ILE A 92 -1.14 1.79 2.78
N LEU A 93 -2.10 1.04 3.29
CA LEU A 93 -2.56 -0.22 2.69
C LEU A 93 -3.95 -0.05 2.06
N MET A 94 -4.29 -0.97 1.15
CA MET A 94 -5.59 -1.00 0.46
C MET A 94 -6.77 -1.00 1.45
N HIS A 95 -6.59 -1.64 2.62
CA HIS A 95 -7.60 -1.72 3.67
C HIS A 95 -7.99 -0.35 4.24
N SER A 96 -7.05 0.61 4.23
CA SER A 96 -7.26 1.95 4.81
C SER A 96 -7.85 2.98 3.85
N VAL A 97 -7.83 2.75 2.53
CA VAL A 97 -8.18 3.77 1.55
C VAL A 97 -9.53 3.57 0.87
N MET A 98 -10.18 4.68 0.57
CA MET A 98 -11.24 4.80 -0.43
C MET A 98 -10.81 5.87 -1.43
N TYR A 99 -10.75 5.54 -2.70
CA TYR A 99 -10.44 6.50 -3.76
C TYR A 99 -11.71 7.03 -4.42
N ARG A 100 -11.67 8.29 -4.85
CA ARG A 100 -12.63 8.71 -5.88
C ARG A 100 -12.47 7.80 -7.08
N THR A 101 -13.58 7.29 -7.58
CA THR A 101 -13.57 6.38 -8.73
C THR A 101 -12.86 6.99 -9.95
N GLU A 102 -13.02 8.31 -10.14
CA GLU A 102 -12.36 9.06 -11.19
C GLU A 102 -10.83 9.01 -11.10
N VAL A 103 -10.25 9.06 -9.90
CA VAL A 103 -8.80 8.96 -9.67
C VAL A 103 -8.27 7.62 -10.15
N LEU A 104 -8.95 6.53 -9.82
CA LEU A 104 -8.59 5.18 -10.27
C LEU A 104 -8.66 5.02 -11.80
N ARG A 105 -9.61 5.69 -12.44
CA ARG A 105 -9.73 5.69 -13.91
C ARG A 105 -8.66 6.54 -14.58
N LYS A 106 -8.38 7.73 -14.05
CA LYS A 106 -7.37 8.65 -14.59
C LYS A 106 -5.96 8.08 -14.53
N CYS A 107 -5.62 7.33 -13.48
CA CYS A 107 -4.28 6.74 -13.36
C CYS A 107 -4.03 5.58 -14.34
N GLY A 108 -5.05 5.11 -15.04
CA GLY A 108 -4.93 4.04 -16.05
C GLY A 108 -4.49 2.68 -15.50
N MET A 109 -4.68 2.46 -14.20
CA MET A 109 -4.24 1.25 -13.53
C MET A 109 -4.97 0.02 -14.05
N VAL A 110 -4.20 -1.00 -14.40
CA VAL A 110 -4.68 -2.35 -14.70
C VAL A 110 -3.86 -3.33 -13.86
N LEU A 111 -4.50 -3.94 -12.88
CA LEU A 111 -3.84 -4.90 -12.01
C LEU A 111 -3.53 -6.19 -12.75
N PRO A 112 -2.32 -6.77 -12.60
CA PRO A 112 -1.96 -8.05 -13.18
C PRO A 112 -2.94 -9.16 -12.78
N LYS A 113 -3.35 -9.97 -13.75
CA LYS A 113 -4.23 -11.12 -13.51
C LYS A 113 -3.49 -12.25 -12.81
N HIS A 114 -4.21 -13.03 -12.01
CA HIS A 114 -3.66 -14.21 -11.31
C HIS A 114 -2.39 -13.89 -10.52
N THR A 115 -2.36 -12.72 -9.89
CA THR A 115 -1.20 -12.22 -9.14
C THR A 115 -1.65 -11.79 -7.76
N PHE A 116 -1.01 -12.30 -6.71
CA PHE A 116 -1.15 -11.82 -5.35
C PHE A 116 -0.37 -10.51 -5.15
N TYR A 117 -0.60 -9.83 -4.04
CA TYR A 117 0.08 -8.59 -3.64
C TYR A 117 -0.20 -7.37 -4.55
N VAL A 118 -1.21 -7.46 -5.43
CA VAL A 118 -1.63 -6.36 -6.31
C VAL A 118 -2.28 -5.19 -5.55
N ASP A 119 -2.67 -5.40 -4.31
CA ASP A 119 -3.10 -4.40 -3.33
C ASP A 119 -2.08 -3.26 -3.17
N ASN A 120 -0.78 -3.57 -3.27
CA ASN A 120 0.28 -2.57 -3.27
C ASN A 120 0.23 -1.66 -4.51
N ILE A 121 -0.04 -2.21 -5.69
CA ILE A 121 -0.23 -1.41 -6.92
C ILE A 121 -1.47 -0.54 -6.77
N PHE A 122 -2.57 -1.09 -6.24
CA PHE A 122 -3.83 -0.39 -6.05
C PHE A 122 -3.66 0.87 -5.19
N VAL A 123 -2.80 0.82 -4.18
CA VAL A 123 -2.51 2.00 -3.35
C VAL A 123 -1.52 2.93 -4.03
N TYR A 124 -0.44 2.40 -4.57
CA TYR A 124 0.72 3.15 -5.03
C TYR A 124 0.48 3.94 -6.31
N GLN A 125 -0.04 3.27 -7.35
CA GLN A 125 -0.14 3.86 -8.68
C GLN A 125 -1.05 5.09 -8.77
N PRO A 126 -2.18 5.20 -8.00
CA PRO A 126 -3.03 6.38 -8.03
C PRO A 126 -2.47 7.61 -7.30
N LEU A 127 -1.46 7.46 -6.43
CA LEU A 127 -1.01 8.54 -5.53
C LEU A 127 -0.64 9.86 -6.23
N PRO A 128 0.02 9.88 -7.39
CA PRO A 128 0.31 11.13 -8.11
C PRO A 128 -0.94 11.89 -8.56
N TYR A 129 -2.08 11.22 -8.65
CA TYR A 129 -3.38 11.78 -9.05
C TYR A 129 -4.22 12.25 -7.85
N VAL A 130 -3.75 11.99 -6.63
CA VAL A 130 -4.41 12.40 -5.38
C VAL A 130 -3.92 13.78 -5.00
N LYS A 131 -4.79 14.79 -5.10
CA LYS A 131 -4.50 16.19 -4.74
C LYS A 131 -5.08 16.58 -3.40
N SER A 132 -6.17 15.93 -2.98
CA SER A 132 -6.85 16.19 -1.71
C SER A 132 -7.14 14.89 -0.97
N MET A 133 -6.95 14.94 0.34
CA MET A 133 -7.13 13.81 1.23
C MET A 133 -7.94 14.20 2.45
N TYR A 134 -8.54 13.21 3.09
CA TYR A 134 -9.26 13.37 4.35
C TYR A 134 -9.02 12.13 5.20
N TYR A 135 -8.63 12.30 6.45
CA TYR A 135 -8.40 11.20 7.38
C TYR A 135 -9.36 11.25 8.57
N MET A 136 -10.01 10.13 8.84
CA MET A 136 -10.82 9.91 10.03
C MET A 136 -10.17 8.79 10.87
N ASP A 137 -9.89 9.08 12.14
CA ASP A 137 -9.37 8.09 13.10
C ASP A 137 -10.51 7.13 13.53
N LEU A 138 -10.96 6.33 12.58
CA LEU A 138 -12.02 5.33 12.74
C LEU A 138 -11.52 3.96 12.31
N ASP A 139 -11.77 2.94 13.12
CA ASP A 139 -11.37 1.56 12.90
C ASP A 139 -12.38 0.89 11.94
N LEU A 140 -12.32 1.27 10.65
CA LEU A 140 -13.33 0.94 9.66
C LEU A 140 -13.20 -0.48 9.10
N TYR A 141 -11.99 -0.85 8.68
CA TYR A 141 -11.75 -2.11 8.00
C TYR A 141 -11.32 -3.17 8.99
N ARG A 142 -11.94 -4.35 8.95
CA ARG A 142 -11.62 -5.50 9.80
C ARG A 142 -11.01 -6.58 8.93
N TYR A 143 -9.71 -6.79 9.11
CA TYR A 143 -8.90 -7.76 8.38
C TYR A 143 -8.82 -9.06 9.17
N PHE A 144 -9.42 -10.10 8.62
CA PHE A 144 -9.43 -11.42 9.26
C PHE A 144 -8.06 -12.09 9.17
N ILE A 145 -7.51 -12.53 10.31
CA ILE A 145 -6.30 -13.37 10.39
C ILE A 145 -6.64 -14.66 11.14
N GLY A 146 -6.24 -15.80 10.59
CA GLY A 146 -6.47 -17.11 11.23
C GLY A 146 -6.54 -18.28 10.24
N ARG A 147 -6.32 -18.05 8.95
CA ARG A 147 -6.29 -19.14 7.96
C ARG A 147 -4.85 -19.49 7.58
N ALA A 148 -4.56 -20.80 7.54
CA ALA A 148 -3.24 -21.31 7.18
C ALA A 148 -2.81 -21.00 5.72
N ASP A 149 -3.79 -20.73 4.84
CA ASP A 149 -3.57 -20.43 3.43
C ASP A 149 -3.48 -18.93 3.10
N GLN A 150 -3.48 -18.07 4.13
CA GLN A 150 -3.38 -16.63 3.92
C GLN A 150 -2.05 -16.22 3.30
N SER A 151 -2.11 -15.17 2.47
CA SER A 151 -0.96 -14.64 1.73
C SER A 151 0.16 -14.10 2.62
N VAL A 152 -0.10 -13.85 3.89
CA VAL A 152 0.87 -13.39 4.90
C VAL A 152 1.67 -14.53 5.55
N ASN A 153 1.36 -15.81 5.23
CA ASN A 153 2.15 -16.94 5.72
C ASN A 153 3.50 -17.01 4.99
N GLU A 154 4.60 -17.04 5.73
CA GLU A 154 5.97 -17.02 5.21
C GLU A 154 6.23 -18.10 4.16
N SER A 155 5.84 -19.35 4.42
CA SER A 155 6.03 -20.46 3.48
C SER A 155 5.27 -20.27 2.16
N ILE A 156 4.13 -19.58 2.21
CA ILE A 156 3.32 -19.24 1.04
C ILE A 156 3.97 -18.08 0.29
N MET A 157 4.50 -17.09 1.02
CA MET A 157 5.16 -15.93 0.42
C MET A 157 6.42 -16.33 -0.35
N VAL A 158 7.24 -17.22 0.21
CA VAL A 158 8.41 -17.78 -0.50
C VAL A 158 7.99 -18.48 -1.80
N LYS A 159 6.93 -19.31 -1.77
CA LYS A 159 6.39 -19.98 -2.98
C LYS A 159 5.82 -19.01 -4.02
N ARG A 160 5.40 -17.81 -3.60
CA ARG A 160 4.79 -16.77 -4.45
C ARG A 160 5.74 -15.63 -4.76
N VAL A 161 7.03 -15.78 -4.49
CA VAL A 161 8.01 -14.69 -4.65
C VAL A 161 8.02 -14.12 -6.07
N ASP A 162 7.83 -14.91 -7.09
CA ASP A 162 7.76 -14.41 -8.49
C ASP A 162 6.61 -13.44 -8.72
N GLN A 163 5.51 -13.59 -7.98
CA GLN A 163 4.39 -12.63 -8.02
C GLN A 163 4.75 -11.34 -7.29
N GLN A 164 5.42 -11.44 -6.15
CA GLN A 164 5.97 -10.28 -5.43
C GLN A 164 6.95 -9.50 -6.33
N LEU A 165 7.85 -10.19 -7.03
CA LEU A 165 8.80 -9.55 -7.95
C LEU A 165 8.08 -8.87 -9.13
N ARG A 166 7.02 -9.49 -9.66
CA ARG A 166 6.19 -8.91 -10.72
C ARG A 166 5.54 -7.60 -10.27
N VAL A 167 4.94 -7.60 -9.08
CA VAL A 167 4.31 -6.41 -8.48
C VAL A 167 5.34 -5.32 -8.25
N THR A 168 6.50 -5.66 -7.67
CA THR A 168 7.58 -4.70 -7.41
C THR A 168 8.09 -4.05 -8.71
N ARG A 169 8.31 -4.83 -9.77
CA ARG A 169 8.68 -4.30 -11.09
C ARG A 169 7.61 -3.38 -11.67
N HIS A 170 6.33 -3.76 -11.56
CA HIS A 170 5.23 -2.89 -11.98
C HIS A 170 5.27 -1.55 -11.25
N MET A 171 5.49 -1.55 -9.94
CA MET A 171 5.57 -0.32 -9.14
C MET A 171 6.79 0.54 -9.52
N ILE A 172 7.91 -0.08 -9.88
CA ILE A 172 9.09 0.64 -10.39
C ILE A 172 8.75 1.37 -11.69
N ASP A 173 7.99 0.73 -12.59
CA ASP A 173 7.74 1.22 -13.94
C ASP A 173 6.54 2.17 -14.05
N CYS A 174 5.56 2.08 -13.14
CA CYS A 174 4.29 2.80 -13.29
C CYS A 174 4.39 4.32 -13.07
N GLN A 175 5.48 4.81 -12.46
CA GLN A 175 5.68 6.24 -12.20
C GLN A 175 7.18 6.58 -12.23
N ASP A 176 7.55 7.56 -13.04
CA ASP A 176 8.85 8.21 -12.92
C ASP A 176 8.84 9.17 -11.73
N LEU A 177 9.58 8.81 -10.67
CA LEU A 177 9.62 9.59 -9.43
C LEU A 177 10.37 10.93 -9.58
N ASP A 178 11.12 11.13 -10.65
CA ASP A 178 11.77 12.42 -10.92
C ASP A 178 10.77 13.45 -11.49
N GLU A 179 9.65 13.01 -12.06
CA GLU A 179 8.54 13.90 -12.41
C GLU A 179 7.85 14.50 -11.17
N LEU A 180 8.04 13.88 -9.99
CA LEU A 180 7.47 14.33 -8.71
C LEU A 180 8.43 15.18 -7.87
N LYS A 181 9.55 15.64 -8.42
CA LYS A 181 10.58 16.40 -7.66
C LYS A 181 10.04 17.66 -6.96
N ASP A 182 9.03 18.30 -7.52
CA ASP A 182 8.37 19.47 -6.96
C ASP A 182 7.34 19.11 -5.86
N GLN A 183 6.97 17.84 -5.76
CA GLN A 183 6.08 17.28 -4.74
C GLN A 183 6.88 16.43 -3.73
N ARG A 184 7.76 17.07 -2.99
CA ARG A 184 8.79 16.41 -2.17
C ARG A 184 8.25 15.36 -1.21
N ARG A 185 7.12 15.62 -0.54
CA ARG A 185 6.52 14.70 0.43
C ARG A 185 5.94 13.46 -0.24
N LEU A 186 5.21 13.64 -1.34
CA LEU A 186 4.70 12.54 -2.15
C LEU A 186 5.85 11.69 -2.69
N ARG A 187 6.85 12.32 -3.29
CA ARG A 187 8.03 11.62 -3.82
C ARG A 187 8.74 10.82 -2.73
N SER A 188 8.97 11.44 -1.57
CA SER A 188 9.61 10.78 -0.42
C SER A 188 8.81 9.55 0.04
N TYR A 189 7.48 9.67 0.12
CA TYR A 189 6.63 8.54 0.47
C TYR A 189 6.67 7.42 -0.58
N MET A 190 6.61 7.75 -1.86
CA MET A 190 6.67 6.75 -2.93
C MET A 190 8.04 6.05 -2.99
N VAL A 191 9.15 6.77 -2.74
CA VAL A 191 10.48 6.17 -2.56
C VAL A 191 10.49 5.23 -1.36
N HIS A 192 9.92 5.65 -0.23
CA HIS A 192 9.78 4.80 0.96
C HIS A 192 9.02 3.50 0.63
N TYR A 193 7.89 3.62 -0.07
CA TYR A 193 7.09 2.44 -0.45
C TYR A 193 7.85 1.47 -1.35
N LEU A 194 8.56 1.98 -2.36
CA LEU A 194 9.43 1.15 -3.20
C LEU A 194 10.53 0.47 -2.38
N SER A 195 11.10 1.17 -1.40
CA SER A 195 12.12 0.60 -0.52
C SER A 195 11.58 -0.56 0.31
N VAL A 196 10.34 -0.44 0.80
CA VAL A 196 9.65 -1.55 1.50
C VAL A 196 9.43 -2.72 0.55
N MET A 197 8.97 -2.48 -0.67
CA MET A 197 8.74 -3.56 -1.66
C MET A 197 10.03 -4.28 -2.03
N MET A 198 11.13 -3.55 -2.18
CA MET A 198 12.46 -4.13 -2.42
C MET A 198 12.92 -4.96 -1.22
N ALA A 199 12.76 -4.44 0.02
CA ALA A 199 13.15 -5.14 1.23
C ALA A 199 12.35 -6.44 1.43
N VAL A 200 11.02 -6.40 1.25
CA VAL A 200 10.17 -7.60 1.32
C VAL A 200 10.59 -8.63 0.28
N SER A 201 10.84 -8.21 -0.96
CA SER A 201 11.32 -9.10 -2.01
C SER A 201 12.67 -9.74 -1.66
N ASP A 202 13.61 -8.94 -1.13
CA ASP A 202 14.92 -9.41 -0.70
C ASP A 202 14.83 -10.45 0.42
N ILE A 203 13.98 -10.20 1.43
CA ILE A 203 13.80 -11.10 2.57
C ILE A 203 13.29 -12.47 2.09
N PHE A 204 12.28 -12.52 1.23
CA PHE A 204 11.79 -13.81 0.74
C PHE A 204 12.78 -14.55 -0.13
N LEU A 205 13.56 -13.85 -0.94
CA LEU A 205 14.63 -14.46 -1.73
C LEU A 205 15.80 -14.95 -0.86
N LEU A 206 16.11 -14.24 0.24
CA LEU A 206 17.12 -14.68 1.21
C LEU A 206 16.65 -15.91 2.02
N LEU A 207 15.36 -15.96 2.39
CA LEU A 207 14.77 -17.11 3.08
C LEU A 207 14.77 -18.38 2.21
N ASP A 208 14.53 -18.24 0.91
CA ASP A 208 14.67 -19.33 -0.06
C ASP A 208 16.12 -19.83 -0.11
N GLY A 209 17.09 -18.90 -0.21
CA GLY A 209 18.53 -19.16 -0.14
C GLY A 209 19.12 -19.94 -1.32
N SER A 210 18.30 -20.40 -2.29
CA SER A 210 18.75 -21.14 -3.48
C SER A 210 19.59 -20.23 -4.41
N ASP A 211 20.37 -20.83 -5.28
CA ASP A 211 21.13 -20.09 -6.29
C ASP A 211 20.20 -19.38 -7.29
N GLU A 212 19.03 -19.94 -7.57
CA GLU A 212 17.98 -19.30 -8.36
C GLU A 212 17.45 -18.04 -7.65
N ALA A 213 17.17 -18.12 -6.34
CA ALA A 213 16.74 -16.96 -5.54
C ALA A 213 17.79 -15.86 -5.51
N LYS A 214 19.06 -16.20 -5.36
CA LYS A 214 20.19 -15.24 -5.44
C LYS A 214 20.26 -14.55 -6.80
N ALA A 215 20.07 -15.29 -7.88
CA ALA A 215 20.03 -14.74 -9.23
C ALA A 215 18.83 -13.80 -9.42
N LYS A 216 17.64 -14.17 -8.93
CA LYS A 216 16.44 -13.33 -8.96
C LYS A 216 16.65 -12.03 -8.17
N ARG A 217 17.30 -12.09 -7.00
CA ARG A 217 17.62 -10.93 -6.18
C ARG A 217 18.55 -9.95 -6.94
N THR A 218 19.64 -10.47 -7.50
CA THR A 218 20.55 -9.67 -8.33
C THR A 218 19.81 -9.05 -9.51
N GLY A 219 18.96 -9.82 -10.18
CA GLY A 219 18.14 -9.36 -11.30
C GLY A 219 17.17 -8.25 -10.92
N LEU A 220 16.53 -8.30 -9.73
CA LEU A 220 15.62 -7.25 -9.26
C LEU A 220 16.37 -5.93 -8.99
N TRP A 221 17.53 -5.98 -8.34
CA TRP A 221 18.34 -4.79 -8.08
C TRP A 221 18.89 -4.18 -9.37
N GLN A 222 19.27 -5.02 -10.34
CA GLN A 222 19.67 -4.54 -11.66
C GLN A 222 18.51 -3.90 -12.40
N TYR A 223 17.30 -4.51 -12.32
CA TYR A 223 16.08 -3.94 -12.88
C TYR A 223 15.81 -2.54 -12.33
N LEU A 224 15.85 -2.37 -11.01
CA LEU A 224 15.69 -1.05 -10.39
C LEU A 224 16.71 -0.06 -10.93
N LYS A 225 17.99 -0.45 -10.98
CA LYS A 225 19.08 0.41 -11.45
C LYS A 225 18.89 0.85 -12.90
N ASP A 226 18.34 -0.02 -13.75
CA ASP A 226 18.17 0.25 -15.18
C ASP A 226 16.91 1.08 -15.49
N HIS A 227 15.90 1.06 -14.60
CA HIS A 227 14.60 1.67 -14.84
C HIS A 227 14.36 2.99 -14.07
N VAL A 228 15.23 3.35 -13.13
CA VAL A 228 15.11 4.61 -12.39
C VAL A 228 16.40 5.43 -12.51
N SER A 229 16.31 6.72 -12.20
CA SER A 229 17.51 7.58 -12.15
C SER A 229 18.47 7.16 -11.03
N THR A 230 19.72 7.54 -11.16
CA THR A 230 20.75 7.32 -10.11
C THR A 230 20.33 7.92 -8.77
N GLY A 231 19.64 9.07 -8.78
CA GLY A 231 19.14 9.72 -7.58
C GLY A 231 18.06 8.89 -6.87
N VAL A 232 17.08 8.37 -7.61
CA VAL A 232 16.03 7.47 -7.07
C VAL A 232 16.64 6.17 -6.58
N TYR A 233 17.53 5.55 -7.36
CA TYR A 233 18.21 4.33 -6.95
C TYR A 233 18.96 4.48 -5.62
N ARG A 234 19.72 5.57 -5.46
CA ARG A 234 20.43 5.87 -4.21
C ARG A 234 19.47 6.10 -3.05
N ALA A 235 18.36 6.81 -3.28
CA ALA A 235 17.35 7.08 -2.25
C ALA A 235 16.67 5.78 -1.77
N VAL A 236 16.31 4.86 -2.68
CA VAL A 236 15.75 3.55 -2.33
C VAL A 236 16.76 2.74 -1.51
N ARG A 237 18.02 2.70 -1.92
CA ARG A 237 19.07 2.01 -1.14
C ARG A 237 19.33 2.60 0.23
N TYR A 238 19.30 3.93 0.36
CA TYR A 238 19.47 4.61 1.64
C TYR A 238 18.36 4.25 2.62
N ASN A 239 17.10 4.25 2.15
CA ASN A 239 15.95 3.86 2.99
C ASN A 239 16.01 2.39 3.41
N LEU A 240 16.56 1.51 2.59
CA LEU A 240 16.75 0.09 2.95
C LEU A 240 17.74 -0.10 4.10
N GLY A 241 18.77 0.75 4.21
CA GLY A 241 19.70 0.71 5.36
C GLY A 241 18.98 0.90 6.70
N GLY A 242 17.88 1.68 6.73
CA GLY A 242 17.00 1.79 7.90
C GLY A 242 16.04 0.62 8.08
N LEU A 243 15.70 -0.09 6.99
CA LEU A 243 14.77 -1.25 7.03
C LEU A 243 15.46 -2.56 7.44
N THR A 244 16.76 -2.71 7.15
CA THR A 244 17.54 -3.90 7.55
C THR A 244 17.74 -4.01 9.06
N ASP A 245 17.52 -2.93 9.80
CA ASP A 245 17.55 -2.93 11.27
C ASP A 245 16.19 -3.33 11.91
N LEU A 246 15.14 -3.54 11.10
CA LEU A 246 13.85 -3.98 11.59
C LEU A 246 13.93 -5.44 12.07
N LYS A 247 13.75 -5.64 13.35
CA LYS A 247 13.50 -6.97 13.92
C LYS A 247 12.11 -7.44 13.50
N PHE A 248 12.04 -8.36 12.55
CA PHE A 248 10.79 -9.03 12.24
C PHE A 248 10.36 -9.91 13.43
N PRO A 249 9.06 -9.96 13.77
CA PRO A 249 8.56 -10.91 14.74
C PRO A 249 8.84 -12.34 14.27
N GLY A 250 9.76 -13.03 14.91
CA GLY A 250 10.21 -14.39 14.57
C GLY A 250 11.66 -14.51 14.09
N GLY A 251 12.39 -13.42 13.92
CA GLY A 251 13.78 -13.39 13.47
C GLY A 251 14.78 -13.16 14.60
N ASP A 252 14.97 -14.13 15.47
CA ASP A 252 16.23 -14.25 16.22
C ASP A 252 17.24 -14.99 15.31
N LYS A 253 18.26 -14.23 14.89
CA LYS A 253 19.46 -14.68 14.16
C LYS A 253 19.31 -14.77 12.62
N LEU A 254 19.67 -13.70 11.97
CA LEU A 254 20.50 -13.76 10.77
C LEU A 254 21.90 -13.26 11.14
#